data_ea18d32649fd1df15b5476818c30a960
#
_entry.id   ea18d32649fd1df15b5476818c30a960
#
_cell.length_a   1.000
_cell.length_b   1.000
_cell.length_c   1.000
_cell.angle_alpha   90.00
_cell.angle_beta   90.00
_cell.angle_gamma   90.00
#
_symmetry.space_group_name_H-M   'P 1'
#
loop_
_entity.id
_entity.type
_entity.pdbx_description
1 polymer ?
#
loop_
_entity_poly.entity_id
_entity_poly.type
_entity_poly.pdbx_seq_one_letter_code
_entity_poly.pdbx_strand_id
1 'polypeptide(L)'
;MEIDVIIPLYKPGKELFTLLDKLDSQSVPIHEVILLNTEEKYFEQLIYGTRFLEKYQNIKVYHVSKREFDHGGTRRMGVKKSSADIFVMMTQDAMPADDNLIEQLTEPLRDQVAVSYARQLPREDCAPVECYTRDFNYPAQSRIKSAEDLKTLGIKTFFCSNVCAAYRRDIYEELGGFVKHTIFNEDMIYAAKAVEAGYAIAYAADARVIHSHNYTNVQQF
;
A
#
# COMPACT_ATOMS: atom_id res chain seq x y z
N MET A 1 -11.92 15.97 -2.43
CA MET A 1 -11.22 14.75 -2.91
C MET A 1 -11.15 13.81 -1.74
N GLU A 2 -11.85 12.70 -1.82
CA GLU A 2 -11.91 11.68 -0.76
C GLU A 2 -10.76 10.69 -0.91
N ILE A 3 -10.27 10.17 0.23
CA ILE A 3 -9.16 9.21 0.29
C ILE A 3 -9.59 8.02 1.13
N ASP A 4 -9.54 6.83 0.56
CA ASP A 4 -9.74 5.57 1.28
C ASP A 4 -8.41 4.81 1.43
N VAL A 5 -8.27 4.08 2.53
CA VAL A 5 -7.12 3.18 2.74
C VAL A 5 -7.59 1.73 2.68
N ILE A 6 -6.93 0.89 1.89
CA ILE A 6 -7.30 -0.51 1.67
C ILE A 6 -6.17 -1.42 2.16
N ILE A 7 -6.48 -2.27 3.12
CA ILE A 7 -5.48 -3.10 3.81
C ILE A 7 -5.89 -4.58 3.75
N PRO A 8 -5.21 -5.40 2.95
CA PRO A 8 -5.33 -6.86 3.05
C PRO A 8 -4.77 -7.37 4.38
N LEU A 9 -5.53 -8.23 5.05
CA LEU A 9 -5.16 -8.81 6.34
C LEU A 9 -5.10 -10.35 6.25
N TYR A 10 -4.10 -10.92 6.92
CA TYR A 10 -4.04 -12.34 7.19
C TYR A 10 -3.46 -12.58 8.58
N LYS A 11 -4.24 -13.25 9.45
CA LYS A 11 -3.88 -13.47 10.85
C LYS A 11 -3.40 -12.18 11.55
N PRO A 12 -4.20 -11.10 11.52
CA PRO A 12 -3.78 -9.82 12.10
C PRO A 12 -3.49 -9.98 13.60
N GLY A 13 -2.44 -9.31 14.06
CA GLY A 13 -2.07 -9.20 15.47
C GLY A 13 -2.50 -7.86 16.08
N LYS A 14 -2.10 -7.61 17.32
CA LYS A 14 -2.42 -6.37 18.04
C LYS A 14 -1.84 -5.12 17.37
N GLU A 15 -0.82 -5.28 16.55
CA GLU A 15 -0.19 -4.22 15.75
C GLU A 15 -1.19 -3.54 14.81
N LEU A 16 -2.26 -4.26 14.43
CA LEU A 16 -3.34 -3.66 13.63
C LEU A 16 -3.98 -2.47 14.35
N PHE A 17 -4.20 -2.54 15.66
CA PHE A 17 -4.75 -1.40 16.41
C PHE A 17 -3.82 -0.19 16.37
N THR A 18 -2.51 -0.41 16.50
CA THR A 18 -1.53 0.67 16.38
C THR A 18 -1.52 1.28 14.98
N LEU A 19 -1.61 0.45 13.94
CA LEU A 19 -1.72 0.93 12.56
C LEU A 19 -2.97 1.79 12.37
N LEU A 20 -4.13 1.34 12.86
CA LEU A 20 -5.39 2.07 12.73
C LEU A 20 -5.38 3.38 13.51
N ASP A 21 -4.80 3.40 14.72
CA ASP A 21 -4.62 4.63 15.51
C ASP A 21 -3.72 5.65 14.80
N LYS A 22 -2.64 5.18 14.14
CA LYS A 22 -1.77 6.05 13.33
C LYS A 22 -2.42 6.53 12.04
N LEU A 23 -3.35 5.78 11.47
CA LEU A 23 -4.14 6.23 10.32
C LEU A 23 -5.19 7.26 10.74
N ASP A 24 -5.78 7.12 11.92
CA ASP A 24 -6.73 8.09 12.47
C ASP A 24 -6.06 9.43 12.82
N SER A 25 -4.77 9.42 13.15
CA SER A 25 -3.99 10.63 13.50
C SER A 25 -3.39 11.37 12.29
N GLN A 26 -3.67 10.95 11.06
CA GLN A 26 -3.06 11.57 9.88
C GLN A 26 -3.50 13.04 9.69
N SER A 27 -2.59 13.88 9.17
CA SER A 27 -2.80 15.32 8.91
C SER A 27 -3.96 15.62 7.93
N VAL A 28 -4.26 14.67 7.05
CA VAL A 28 -5.41 14.70 6.14
C VAL A 28 -6.41 13.62 6.50
N PRO A 29 -7.73 13.91 6.48
CA PRO A 29 -8.74 12.95 6.86
C PRO A 29 -8.81 11.76 5.88
N ILE A 30 -8.88 10.55 6.44
CA ILE A 30 -9.19 9.33 5.70
C ILE A 30 -10.70 9.14 5.75
N HIS A 31 -11.35 9.06 4.57
CA HIS A 31 -12.78 8.88 4.47
C HIS A 31 -13.19 7.48 4.98
N GLU A 32 -12.60 6.41 4.44
CA GLU A 32 -12.82 5.05 4.90
C GLU A 32 -11.52 4.22 4.96
N VAL A 33 -11.44 3.30 5.92
CA VAL A 33 -10.43 2.25 5.96
C VAL A 33 -11.10 0.91 5.66
N ILE A 34 -10.71 0.27 4.56
CA ILE A 34 -11.28 -0.98 4.07
C ILE A 34 -10.33 -2.13 4.40
N LEU A 35 -10.72 -2.98 5.33
CA LEU A 35 -9.96 -4.15 5.74
C LEU A 35 -10.44 -5.38 4.97
N LEU A 36 -9.54 -6.03 4.23
CA LEU A 36 -9.80 -7.24 3.45
C LEU A 36 -9.22 -8.44 4.18
N ASN A 37 -9.96 -8.95 5.16
CA ASN A 37 -9.47 -9.99 6.05
C ASN A 37 -9.61 -11.39 5.44
N THR A 38 -8.50 -12.11 5.36
CA THR A 38 -8.49 -13.51 4.97
C THR A 38 -8.75 -14.41 6.18
N GLU A 39 -9.83 -15.22 6.09
CA GLU A 39 -10.35 -16.10 7.16
C GLU A 39 -10.93 -15.32 8.36
N GLU A 40 -12.23 -15.13 8.35
CA GLU A 40 -13.03 -14.38 9.34
C GLU A 40 -12.64 -14.65 10.78
N LYS A 41 -12.44 -15.93 11.15
CA LYS A 41 -12.09 -16.37 12.50
C LYS A 41 -10.89 -15.65 13.11
N TYR A 42 -9.88 -15.28 12.31
CA TYR A 42 -8.70 -14.60 12.83
C TYR A 42 -8.98 -13.15 13.23
N PHE A 43 -9.86 -12.49 12.49
CA PHE A 43 -10.27 -11.13 12.82
C PHE A 43 -11.20 -11.12 14.04
N GLU A 44 -12.20 -12.01 14.07
CA GLU A 44 -13.10 -12.15 15.22
C GLU A 44 -12.33 -12.45 16.52
N GLN A 45 -11.33 -13.34 16.43
CA GLN A 45 -10.46 -13.66 17.57
C GLN A 45 -9.67 -12.44 18.05
N LEU A 46 -9.18 -11.59 17.13
CA LEU A 46 -8.44 -10.38 17.47
C LEU A 46 -9.31 -9.35 18.18
N ILE A 47 -10.54 -9.13 17.69
CA ILE A 47 -11.42 -8.09 18.23
C ILE A 47 -12.28 -8.55 19.41
N TYR A 48 -12.26 -9.86 19.73
CA TYR A 48 -13.05 -10.44 20.83
C TYR A 48 -12.76 -9.73 22.16
N GLY A 49 -13.82 -9.27 22.82
CA GLY A 49 -13.73 -8.54 24.09
C GLY A 49 -13.16 -7.11 23.97
N THR A 50 -12.95 -6.61 22.76
CA THR A 50 -12.52 -5.23 22.52
C THR A 50 -13.74 -4.34 22.18
N ARG A 51 -13.54 -3.02 22.19
CA ARG A 51 -14.52 -2.03 21.72
C ARG A 51 -14.23 -1.59 20.27
N PHE A 52 -13.77 -2.50 19.42
CA PHE A 52 -13.30 -2.20 18.07
C PHE A 52 -14.33 -1.41 17.25
N LEU A 53 -15.56 -1.92 17.14
CA LEU A 53 -16.63 -1.29 16.34
C LEU A 53 -17.11 0.06 16.90
N GLU A 54 -16.92 0.29 18.20
CA GLU A 54 -17.25 1.58 18.81
C GLU A 54 -16.15 2.62 18.57
N LYS A 55 -14.89 2.18 18.57
CA LYS A 55 -13.72 3.05 18.40
C LYS A 55 -13.52 3.49 16.96
N TYR A 56 -13.69 2.57 16.00
CA TYR A 56 -13.34 2.79 14.60
C TYR A 56 -14.60 2.82 13.72
N GLN A 57 -15.25 3.97 13.61
CA GLN A 57 -16.54 4.12 12.91
C GLN A 57 -16.41 4.21 11.39
N ASN A 58 -15.24 4.64 10.87
CA ASN A 58 -14.97 4.74 9.44
C ASN A 58 -14.30 3.47 8.86
N ILE A 59 -14.29 2.35 9.60
CA ILE A 59 -13.68 1.11 9.15
C ILE A 59 -14.74 0.15 8.61
N LYS A 60 -14.52 -0.39 7.43
CA LYS A 60 -15.31 -1.46 6.81
C LYS A 60 -14.47 -2.74 6.70
N VAL A 61 -15.01 -3.86 7.18
CA VAL A 61 -14.33 -5.16 7.14
C VAL A 61 -15.05 -6.08 6.16
N TYR A 62 -14.28 -6.67 5.25
CA TYR A 62 -14.76 -7.69 4.32
C TYR A 62 -13.90 -8.95 4.48
N HIS A 63 -14.56 -10.11 4.55
CA HIS A 63 -13.88 -11.38 4.72
C HIS A 63 -13.78 -12.11 3.38
N VAL A 64 -12.62 -12.72 3.14
CA VAL A 64 -12.34 -13.63 2.04
C VAL A 64 -11.85 -14.95 2.58
N SER A 65 -12.22 -16.06 1.95
CA SER A 65 -11.65 -17.35 2.32
C SER A 65 -10.21 -17.46 1.79
N LYS A 66 -9.37 -18.26 2.45
CA LYS A 66 -8.01 -18.54 1.97
C LYS A 66 -7.99 -19.12 0.55
N ARG A 67 -9.04 -19.83 0.15
CA ARG A 67 -9.20 -20.42 -1.19
C ARG A 67 -9.42 -19.36 -2.29
N GLU A 68 -10.11 -18.27 -1.93
CA GLU A 68 -10.46 -17.18 -2.86
C GLU A 68 -9.41 -16.09 -2.90
N PHE A 69 -8.51 -16.09 -1.92
CA PHE A 69 -7.47 -15.08 -1.84
C PHE A 69 -6.49 -15.20 -3.01
N ASP A 70 -6.30 -14.11 -3.73
CA ASP A 70 -5.16 -13.85 -4.59
C ASP A 70 -4.76 -12.37 -4.47
N HIS A 71 -3.48 -12.07 -4.66
CA HIS A 71 -2.95 -10.74 -4.39
C HIS A 71 -3.61 -9.65 -5.23
N GLY A 72 -3.73 -9.86 -6.52
CA GLY A 72 -4.34 -8.87 -7.42
C GLY A 72 -5.86 -8.80 -7.27
N GLY A 73 -6.54 -9.94 -7.23
CA GLY A 73 -8.01 -10.04 -7.14
C GLY A 73 -8.55 -9.49 -5.83
N THR A 74 -7.91 -9.81 -4.71
CA THR A 74 -8.31 -9.31 -3.38
C THR A 74 -8.16 -7.79 -3.31
N ARG A 75 -7.03 -7.22 -3.75
CA ARG A 75 -6.84 -5.76 -3.81
C ARG A 75 -7.85 -5.10 -4.74
N ARG A 76 -8.09 -5.70 -5.90
CA ARG A 76 -9.11 -5.23 -6.85
C ARG A 76 -10.53 -5.26 -6.26
N MET A 77 -10.84 -6.26 -5.44
CA MET A 77 -12.10 -6.29 -4.67
C MET A 77 -12.18 -5.09 -3.72
N GLY A 78 -11.11 -4.79 -2.99
CA GLY A 78 -11.04 -3.62 -2.10
C GLY A 78 -11.30 -2.31 -2.84
N VAL A 79 -10.67 -2.10 -4.01
CA VAL A 79 -10.93 -0.90 -4.82
C VAL A 79 -12.41 -0.78 -5.21
N LYS A 80 -13.07 -1.90 -5.53
CA LYS A 80 -14.52 -1.90 -5.84
C LYS A 80 -15.41 -1.60 -4.64
N LYS A 81 -14.92 -1.76 -3.42
CA LYS A 81 -15.63 -1.42 -2.18
C LYS A 81 -15.45 0.03 -1.77
N SER A 82 -14.42 0.67 -2.27
CA SER A 82 -14.11 2.08 -2.10
C SER A 82 -14.86 2.91 -3.15
N SER A 83 -15.27 4.12 -2.78
CA SER A 83 -15.84 5.13 -3.68
C SER A 83 -14.96 6.37 -3.82
N ALA A 84 -13.87 6.47 -3.05
CA ALA A 84 -13.01 7.65 -3.00
C ALA A 84 -12.28 7.94 -4.33
N ASP A 85 -11.94 9.21 -4.56
CA ASP A 85 -11.19 9.68 -5.74
C ASP A 85 -9.76 9.12 -5.76
N ILE A 86 -9.18 8.95 -4.57
CA ILE A 86 -7.87 8.35 -4.35
C ILE A 86 -8.03 7.16 -3.40
N PHE A 87 -7.39 6.05 -3.70
CA PHE A 87 -7.26 4.95 -2.76
C PHE A 87 -5.79 4.62 -2.48
N VAL A 88 -5.51 4.32 -1.23
CA VAL A 88 -4.18 3.91 -0.75
C VAL A 88 -4.19 2.41 -0.52
N MET A 89 -3.33 1.67 -1.20
CA MET A 89 -3.00 0.29 -0.86
C MET A 89 -1.94 0.28 0.23
N MET A 90 -2.16 -0.49 1.28
CA MET A 90 -1.20 -0.61 2.38
C MET A 90 -1.17 -2.05 2.90
N THR A 91 0.00 -2.56 3.29
CA THR A 91 0.08 -3.86 3.96
C THR A 91 -0.11 -3.70 5.47
N GLN A 92 -0.58 -4.76 6.14
CA GLN A 92 -0.90 -4.72 7.58
C GLN A 92 0.31 -4.47 8.49
N ASP A 93 1.51 -4.61 7.96
CA ASP A 93 2.80 -4.48 8.64
C ASP A 93 3.59 -3.22 8.23
N ALA A 94 3.00 -2.38 7.37
CA ALA A 94 3.55 -1.08 7.02
C ALA A 94 3.05 -0.02 8.01
N MET A 95 3.91 0.44 8.89
CA MET A 95 3.54 1.37 9.95
C MET A 95 3.87 2.82 9.53
N PRO A 96 2.90 3.77 9.53
CA PRO A 96 3.20 5.18 9.31
C PRO A 96 4.32 5.67 10.22
N ALA A 97 5.35 6.30 9.65
CA ALA A 97 6.45 6.84 10.43
C ALA A 97 6.05 8.12 11.20
N ASP A 98 5.12 8.88 10.62
CA ASP A 98 4.57 10.12 11.18
C ASP A 98 3.14 10.38 10.68
N ASP A 99 2.55 11.49 11.10
CA ASP A 99 1.16 11.85 10.80
C ASP A 99 0.99 12.51 9.42
N ASN A 100 2.04 12.70 8.62
CA ASN A 100 2.00 13.32 7.30
C ASN A 100 2.07 12.30 6.15
N LEU A 101 2.06 11.00 6.44
CA LEU A 101 2.23 9.95 5.43
C LEU A 101 1.23 10.11 4.28
N ILE A 102 -0.07 10.23 4.57
CA ILE A 102 -1.12 10.28 3.55
C ILE A 102 -1.05 11.56 2.73
N GLU A 103 -0.80 12.70 3.37
CA GLU A 103 -0.60 13.99 2.69
C GLU A 103 0.57 13.93 1.71
N GLN A 104 1.74 13.52 2.19
CA GLN A 104 2.97 13.41 1.38
C GLN A 104 2.85 12.37 0.26
N LEU A 105 2.10 11.30 0.49
CA LEU A 105 1.89 10.25 -0.48
C LEU A 105 0.95 10.68 -1.62
N THR A 106 -0.07 11.49 -1.30
CA THR A 106 -1.09 11.92 -2.26
C THR A 106 -0.73 13.23 -2.98
N GLU A 107 0.14 14.04 -2.41
CA GLU A 107 0.59 15.33 -2.98
C GLU A 107 1.11 15.22 -4.43
N PRO A 108 1.89 14.19 -4.83
CA PRO A 108 2.34 14.05 -6.21
C PRO A 108 1.26 13.61 -7.21
N LEU A 109 0.05 13.19 -6.76
CA LEU A 109 -1.02 12.68 -7.62
C LEU A 109 -1.77 13.78 -8.36
N ARG A 110 -1.05 14.48 -9.22
CA ARG A 110 -1.57 15.55 -10.09
C ARG A 110 -1.08 15.34 -11.51
N ASP A 111 -1.67 16.07 -12.45
CA ASP A 111 -1.33 16.01 -13.87
C ASP A 111 -1.31 14.57 -14.41
N GLN A 112 -0.18 14.12 -14.90
CA GLN A 112 0.00 12.78 -15.49
C GLN A 112 0.43 11.70 -14.48
N VAL A 113 0.50 11.98 -13.17
CA VAL A 113 0.91 10.99 -12.17
C VAL A 113 -0.27 10.07 -11.83
N ALA A 114 -0.17 8.79 -12.18
CA ALA A 114 -1.21 7.78 -11.94
C ALA A 114 -1.11 7.13 -10.56
N VAL A 115 0.08 6.97 -10.05
CA VAL A 115 0.38 6.30 -8.78
C VAL A 115 1.58 6.94 -8.09
N SER A 116 1.50 7.02 -6.76
CA SER A 116 2.60 7.44 -5.89
C SER A 116 2.87 6.35 -4.84
N TYR A 117 4.14 6.03 -4.55
CA TYR A 117 4.48 5.05 -3.54
C TYR A 117 5.47 5.59 -2.52
N ALA A 118 5.32 5.10 -1.27
CA ALA A 118 6.03 5.57 -0.11
C ALA A 118 7.46 5.02 -0.01
N ARG A 119 8.30 5.74 0.72
CA ARG A 119 9.60 5.28 1.20
C ARG A 119 9.41 4.28 2.33
N GLN A 120 10.03 3.10 2.18
CA GLN A 120 10.08 2.09 3.23
C GLN A 120 11.36 2.27 4.05
N LEU A 121 11.18 2.58 5.32
CA LEU A 121 12.27 2.66 6.30
C LEU A 121 12.44 1.30 6.99
N PRO A 122 13.68 0.89 7.30
CA PRO A 122 13.91 -0.30 8.10
C PRO A 122 13.44 -0.09 9.55
N ARG A 123 13.08 -1.17 10.23
CA ARG A 123 12.86 -1.18 11.66
C ARG A 123 14.20 -0.98 12.41
N GLU A 124 14.14 -0.52 13.66
CA GLU A 124 15.33 -0.35 14.51
C GLU A 124 16.13 -1.64 14.73
N ASP A 125 15.43 -2.79 14.79
CA ASP A 125 15.99 -4.13 14.95
C ASP A 125 16.37 -4.83 13.64
N CYS A 126 16.47 -4.08 12.56
CA CYS A 126 16.69 -4.58 11.20
C CYS A 126 18.08 -5.21 11.05
N ALA A 127 18.14 -6.38 10.40
CA ALA A 127 19.40 -7.00 10.03
C ALA A 127 20.18 -6.13 9.02
N PRO A 128 21.53 -6.06 9.08
CA PRO A 128 22.33 -5.18 8.23
C PRO A 128 22.05 -5.29 6.72
N VAL A 129 21.80 -6.51 6.22
CA VAL A 129 21.48 -6.77 4.81
C VAL A 129 20.13 -6.17 4.44
N GLU A 130 19.15 -6.30 5.31
CA GLU A 130 17.81 -5.73 5.09
C GLU A 130 17.84 -4.20 5.13
N CYS A 131 18.58 -3.62 6.10
CA CYS A 131 18.78 -2.18 6.17
C CYS A 131 19.40 -1.63 4.88
N TYR A 132 20.47 -2.27 4.39
CA TYR A 132 21.12 -1.90 3.14
C TYR A 132 20.16 -2.01 1.94
N THR A 133 19.37 -3.08 1.89
CA THR A 133 18.38 -3.29 0.81
C THR A 133 17.31 -2.19 0.81
N ARG A 134 16.86 -1.76 1.98
CA ARG A 134 15.90 -0.65 2.10
C ARG A 134 16.51 0.66 1.63
N ASP A 135 17.68 1.02 2.11
CA ASP A 135 18.37 2.26 1.70
C ASP A 135 18.67 2.29 0.20
N PHE A 136 19.08 1.16 -0.38
CA PHE A 136 19.35 1.04 -1.79
C PHE A 136 18.10 1.20 -2.68
N ASN A 137 16.97 0.58 -2.27
CA ASN A 137 15.73 0.61 -3.07
C ASN A 137 14.87 1.84 -2.81
N TYR A 138 15.03 2.48 -1.64
CA TYR A 138 14.21 3.61 -1.19
C TYR A 138 15.08 4.79 -0.75
N PRO A 139 15.79 5.45 -1.69
CA PRO A 139 16.66 6.59 -1.40
C PRO A 139 15.87 7.77 -0.80
N ALA A 140 16.58 8.71 -0.17
CA ALA A 140 15.97 9.88 0.48
C ALA A 140 15.43 10.95 -0.50
N GLN A 141 15.62 10.77 -1.80
CA GLN A 141 15.20 11.74 -2.81
C GLN A 141 13.97 11.24 -3.58
N SER A 142 12.93 12.05 -3.61
CA SER A 142 11.72 11.81 -4.41
C SER A 142 12.03 11.85 -5.90
N ARG A 143 11.25 11.10 -6.69
CA ARG A 143 11.42 11.05 -8.14
C ARG A 143 10.10 10.78 -8.84
N ILE A 144 9.84 11.49 -9.94
CA ILE A 144 8.80 11.13 -10.91
C ILE A 144 9.47 10.33 -12.03
N LYS A 145 8.88 9.21 -12.40
CA LYS A 145 9.35 8.30 -13.44
C LYS A 145 8.32 8.20 -14.56
N SER A 146 8.79 8.25 -15.80
CA SER A 146 7.98 8.17 -17.01
C SER A 146 8.62 7.26 -18.06
N ALA A 147 8.02 7.13 -19.24
CA ALA A 147 8.58 6.38 -20.36
C ALA A 147 9.99 6.86 -20.78
N GLU A 148 10.32 8.13 -20.57
CA GLU A 148 11.63 8.70 -20.87
C GLU A 148 12.75 8.09 -20.03
N ASP A 149 12.42 7.63 -18.81
CA ASP A 149 13.37 7.00 -17.88
C ASP A 149 13.75 5.56 -18.26
N LEU A 150 13.05 4.92 -19.19
CA LEU A 150 13.32 3.54 -19.60
C LEU A 150 14.77 3.30 -20.06
N LYS A 151 15.35 4.28 -20.73
CA LYS A 151 16.74 4.20 -21.22
C LYS A 151 17.78 4.20 -20.09
N THR A 152 17.47 4.81 -18.96
CA THR A 152 18.40 5.01 -17.83
C THR A 152 18.12 4.08 -16.67
N LEU A 153 16.85 3.82 -16.37
CA LEU A 153 16.42 3.00 -15.24
C LEU A 153 16.06 1.55 -15.62
N GLY A 154 15.82 1.28 -16.90
CA GLY A 154 15.34 -0.02 -17.35
C GLY A 154 14.04 -0.40 -16.62
N ILE A 155 13.96 -1.64 -16.15
CA ILE A 155 12.81 -2.18 -15.43
C ILE A 155 12.46 -1.41 -14.13
N LYS A 156 13.42 -0.72 -13.52
CA LYS A 156 13.20 0.10 -12.33
C LYS A 156 12.27 1.30 -12.59
N THR A 157 12.07 1.68 -13.86
CA THR A 157 11.05 2.67 -14.25
C THR A 157 9.67 2.26 -13.74
N PHE A 158 9.34 0.97 -13.81
CA PHE A 158 8.04 0.43 -13.40
C PHE A 158 7.95 0.08 -11.91
N PHE A 159 9.03 0.27 -11.15
CA PHE A 159 9.02 -0.09 -9.74
C PHE A 159 7.98 0.74 -8.98
N CYS A 160 7.06 0.03 -8.34
CA CYS A 160 6.03 0.54 -7.44
C CYS A 160 5.83 -0.50 -6.35
N SER A 161 5.29 -0.12 -5.19
CA SER A 161 5.11 -1.06 -4.09
C SER A 161 3.82 -0.84 -3.32
N ASN A 162 2.93 -1.83 -3.37
CA ASN A 162 1.70 -1.89 -2.59
C ASN A 162 1.91 -2.09 -1.07
N VAL A 163 3.13 -2.06 -0.61
CA VAL A 163 3.40 -1.90 0.83
C VAL A 163 2.78 -0.59 1.33
N CYS A 164 2.91 0.49 0.55
CA CYS A 164 2.15 1.72 0.74
C CYS A 164 2.18 2.53 -0.57
N ALA A 165 1.06 2.59 -1.28
CA ALA A 165 0.95 3.30 -2.56
C ALA A 165 -0.45 3.89 -2.75
N ALA A 166 -0.52 5.15 -3.19
CA ALA A 166 -1.74 5.87 -3.52
C ALA A 166 -1.99 5.89 -5.03
N TYR A 167 -3.21 5.70 -5.43
CA TYR A 167 -3.64 5.57 -6.82
C TYR A 167 -4.75 6.57 -7.13
N ARG A 168 -4.70 7.21 -8.27
CA ARG A 168 -5.83 7.93 -8.84
C ARG A 168 -6.85 6.94 -9.40
N ARG A 169 -8.09 7.02 -8.90
CA ARG A 169 -9.18 6.12 -9.31
C ARG A 169 -9.51 6.23 -10.79
N ASP A 170 -9.62 7.43 -11.32
CA ASP A 170 -9.95 7.67 -12.72
C ASP A 170 -8.97 6.95 -13.67
N ILE A 171 -7.67 7.10 -13.45
CA ILE A 171 -6.64 6.43 -14.25
C ILE A 171 -6.60 4.92 -13.96
N TYR A 172 -6.82 4.51 -12.70
CA TYR A 172 -6.87 3.10 -12.36
C TYR A 172 -7.98 2.35 -13.10
N GLU A 173 -9.15 2.96 -13.22
CA GLU A 173 -10.29 2.38 -13.92
C GLU A 173 -10.09 2.40 -15.44
N GLU A 174 -9.57 3.49 -16.00
CA GLU A 174 -9.20 3.61 -17.41
C GLU A 174 -8.26 2.49 -17.85
N LEU A 175 -7.23 2.20 -17.05
CA LEU A 175 -6.22 1.17 -17.34
C LEU A 175 -6.68 -0.26 -17.00
N GLY A 176 -7.92 -0.44 -16.55
CA GLY A 176 -8.51 -1.74 -16.22
C GLY A 176 -8.02 -2.32 -14.88
N GLY A 177 -7.29 -1.54 -14.08
CA GLY A 177 -6.87 -1.87 -12.71
C GLY A 177 -5.84 -3.00 -12.59
N PHE A 178 -5.66 -3.51 -11.36
CA PHE A 178 -4.73 -4.61 -11.11
C PHE A 178 -5.09 -5.87 -11.87
N VAL A 179 -4.09 -6.64 -12.27
CA VAL A 179 -4.28 -7.98 -12.85
C VAL A 179 -4.90 -8.91 -11.83
N LYS A 180 -5.64 -9.90 -12.32
CA LYS A 180 -6.18 -11.00 -11.51
C LYS A 180 -5.24 -12.20 -11.59
N HIS A 181 -5.35 -13.09 -10.60
CA HIS A 181 -4.63 -14.37 -10.56
C HIS A 181 -3.11 -14.20 -10.63
N THR A 182 -2.60 -13.27 -9.82
CA THR A 182 -1.16 -13.08 -9.63
C THR A 182 -0.76 -13.37 -8.19
N ILE A 183 0.43 -13.96 -8.03
CA ILE A 183 0.99 -14.25 -6.71
C ILE A 183 1.65 -13.00 -6.12
N PHE A 184 2.24 -12.12 -6.98
CA PHE A 184 2.92 -10.88 -6.62
C PHE A 184 3.07 -9.97 -7.85
N ASN A 185 3.61 -8.76 -7.67
CA ASN A 185 3.90 -7.76 -8.71
C ASN A 185 2.68 -7.17 -9.43
N GLU A 186 1.47 -7.24 -8.88
CA GLU A 186 0.30 -6.57 -9.45
C GLU A 186 0.50 -5.06 -9.53
N ASP A 187 1.27 -4.48 -8.60
CA ASP A 187 1.66 -3.08 -8.54
C ASP A 187 2.61 -2.69 -9.68
N MET A 188 3.67 -3.46 -9.90
CA MET A 188 4.61 -3.22 -11.00
C MET A 188 3.97 -3.44 -12.37
N ILE A 189 3.07 -4.41 -12.51
CA ILE A 189 2.32 -4.64 -13.75
C ILE A 189 1.38 -3.45 -14.03
N TYR A 190 0.70 -2.94 -13.02
CA TYR A 190 -0.12 -1.74 -13.16
C TYR A 190 0.74 -0.53 -13.52
N ALA A 191 1.86 -0.34 -12.84
CA ALA A 191 2.80 0.75 -13.09
C ALA A 191 3.35 0.70 -14.53
N ALA A 192 3.65 -0.50 -15.06
CA ALA A 192 4.06 -0.65 -16.45
C ALA A 192 2.96 -0.20 -17.42
N LYS A 193 1.71 -0.64 -17.21
CA LYS A 193 0.57 -0.18 -18.02
C LYS A 193 0.39 1.34 -17.97
N ALA A 194 0.56 1.96 -16.79
CA ALA A 194 0.44 3.41 -16.64
C ALA A 194 1.51 4.13 -17.46
N VAL A 195 2.77 3.70 -17.37
CA VAL A 195 3.88 4.29 -18.16
C VAL A 195 3.68 4.09 -19.66
N GLU A 196 3.25 2.90 -20.09
CA GLU A 196 2.95 2.60 -21.50
C GLU A 196 1.79 3.45 -22.04
N ALA A 197 0.83 3.82 -21.19
CA ALA A 197 -0.28 4.71 -21.53
C ALA A 197 0.09 6.21 -21.48
N GLY A 198 1.34 6.56 -21.16
CA GLY A 198 1.83 7.94 -21.12
C GLY A 198 1.71 8.61 -19.74
N TYR A 199 1.32 7.88 -18.70
CA TYR A 199 1.30 8.34 -17.32
C TYR A 199 2.66 8.23 -16.65
N ALA A 200 2.81 8.86 -15.50
CA ALA A 200 4.00 8.83 -14.66
C ALA A 200 3.74 8.12 -13.33
N ILE A 201 4.82 7.70 -12.69
CA ILE A 201 4.85 7.09 -11.35
C ILE A 201 5.68 7.99 -10.45
N ALA A 202 5.16 8.36 -9.29
CA ALA A 202 5.90 9.11 -8.30
C ALA A 202 6.47 8.17 -7.21
N TYR A 203 7.74 8.34 -6.90
CA TYR A 203 8.34 7.91 -5.64
C TYR A 203 8.33 9.10 -4.69
N ALA A 204 7.57 9.02 -3.62
CA ALA A 204 7.43 10.06 -2.60
C ALA A 204 8.31 9.72 -1.39
N ALA A 205 9.55 10.24 -1.37
CA ALA A 205 10.52 9.91 -0.33
C ALA A 205 10.16 10.47 1.05
N ASP A 206 9.34 11.53 1.09
CA ASP A 206 8.86 12.14 2.34
C ASP A 206 7.65 11.39 2.91
N ALA A 207 6.89 10.68 2.10
CA ALA A 207 5.87 9.73 2.55
C ALA A 207 6.56 8.46 3.08
N ARG A 208 6.58 8.26 4.39
CA ARG A 208 7.43 7.26 5.05
C ARG A 208 6.63 6.22 5.81
N VAL A 209 6.94 4.95 5.57
CA VAL A 209 6.45 3.81 6.37
C VAL A 209 7.61 3.01 6.92
N ILE A 210 7.49 2.53 8.16
CA ILE A 210 8.41 1.57 8.75
C ILE A 210 7.96 0.18 8.33
N HIS A 211 8.79 -0.50 7.53
CA HIS A 211 8.48 -1.83 7.02
C HIS A 211 9.76 -2.59 6.71
N SER A 212 9.99 -3.68 7.43
CA SER A 212 11.08 -4.61 7.14
C SER A 212 10.76 -5.99 7.69
N HIS A 213 11.36 -7.00 7.10
CA HIS A 213 11.25 -8.39 7.53
C HIS A 213 12.65 -8.91 7.86
N ASN A 214 12.86 -9.39 9.07
CA ASN A 214 14.11 -10.05 9.45
C ASN A 214 14.09 -11.51 8.98
N TYR A 215 14.01 -11.73 7.65
CA TYR A 215 14.11 -13.07 7.08
C TYR A 215 15.54 -13.60 7.21
N THR A 216 15.67 -14.83 7.68
CA THR A 216 16.92 -15.58 7.52
C THR A 216 17.14 -15.93 6.04
N ASN A 217 18.39 -16.17 5.63
CA ASN A 217 18.73 -16.56 4.26
C ASN A 217 17.89 -17.78 3.76
N VAL A 218 17.47 -18.68 4.68
CA VAL A 218 16.63 -19.84 4.35
C VAL A 218 15.15 -19.46 4.15
N GLN A 219 14.69 -18.36 4.73
CA GLN A 219 13.30 -17.87 4.59
C GLN A 219 13.12 -16.98 3.36
N GLN A 220 14.21 -16.54 2.72
CA GLN A 220 14.18 -15.75 1.50
C GLN A 220 14.08 -16.62 0.24
N PHE A 221 14.34 -17.92 0.33
CA PHE A 221 14.21 -18.93 -0.71
C PHE A 221 13.13 -19.97 -0.33
#